data_eb7d33bb03c6a611006b1b7b43d29f06
#
_entry.id   eb7d33bb03c6a611006b1b7b43d29f06
#
_cell.length_a   1.000
_cell.length_b   1.000
_cell.length_c   1.000
_cell.angle_alpha   90.00
_cell.angle_beta   90.00
_cell.angle_gamma   90.00
#
_symmetry.space_group_name_H-M   'P 1'
#
loop_
_entity.id
_entity.type
_entity.pdbx_description
1 polymer ?
#
loop_
_entity_poly.entity_id
_entity_poly.type
_entity_poly.pdbx_seq_one_letter_code
_entity_poly.pdbx_strand_id
1 'polypeptide(L)'
;MTRITDLLFPYPPSGRFNLALLVVRVVAGAAFMFHGWSKIQNPFGWMGADSGTPAVFQALAALSEFGGGLAWIIGLLTPLASAGIFSTMCVAWWKHAVVQGAPFVGKPPSYELALLYAAIAVLFMLCGPGRLSLDCVIAKWRSGMTARE
;
A
#
# COMPACT_ATOMS: atom_id res chain seq x y z
N MET A 1 -14.23 9.67 22.75
CA MET A 1 -13.44 8.45 22.49
C MET A 1 -13.54 8.13 21.00
N THR A 2 -12.48 8.32 20.24
CA THR A 2 -12.41 7.93 18.82
C THR A 2 -12.49 6.42 18.75
N ARG A 3 -13.49 5.89 18.06
CA ARG A 3 -13.63 4.43 17.91
C ARG A 3 -12.53 3.92 16.97
N ILE A 4 -12.02 2.72 17.21
CA ILE A 4 -11.03 2.06 16.34
C ILE A 4 -11.52 2.03 14.88
N THR A 5 -12.84 1.96 14.68
CA THR A 5 -13.50 2.06 13.37
C THR A 5 -13.27 3.40 12.68
N ASP A 6 -13.20 4.51 13.40
CA ASP A 6 -12.98 5.85 12.83
C ASP A 6 -11.53 6.03 12.38
N LEU A 7 -10.61 5.32 13.03
CA LEU A 7 -9.20 5.27 12.63
C LEU A 7 -8.99 4.41 11.38
N LEU A 8 -9.73 3.30 11.28
CA LEU A 8 -9.63 2.37 10.14
C LEU A 8 -10.41 2.88 8.90
N PHE A 9 -11.45 3.69 9.12
CA PHE A 9 -12.33 4.21 8.06
C PHE A 9 -12.59 5.70 8.26
N PRO A 10 -11.55 6.56 8.09
CA PRO A 10 -11.69 8.00 8.28
C PRO A 10 -12.71 8.60 7.30
N TYR A 11 -13.54 9.53 7.79
CA TYR A 11 -14.60 10.16 7.00
C TYR A 11 -14.01 11.08 5.92
N PRO A 12 -14.36 10.90 4.65
CA PRO A 12 -13.69 11.59 3.57
C PRO A 12 -14.21 13.04 3.37
N PRO A 13 -13.29 13.99 3.09
CA PRO A 13 -13.65 15.39 2.78
C PRO A 13 -14.33 15.57 1.41
N SER A 14 -14.19 16.73 0.77
CA SER A 14 -14.88 17.16 -0.45
C SER A 14 -14.75 16.21 -1.67
N GLY A 15 -15.66 16.37 -2.68
CA GLY A 15 -15.65 15.53 -3.89
C GLY A 15 -14.35 15.59 -4.70
N ARG A 16 -13.71 16.77 -4.80
CA ARG A 16 -12.42 16.94 -5.51
C ARG A 16 -11.29 16.15 -4.84
N PHE A 17 -11.25 16.14 -3.51
CA PHE A 17 -10.26 15.38 -2.75
C PHE A 17 -10.46 13.86 -2.94
N ASN A 18 -11.70 13.39 -2.97
CA ASN A 18 -11.99 11.98 -3.22
C ASN A 18 -11.57 11.54 -4.63
N LEU A 19 -11.71 12.41 -5.63
CA LEU A 19 -11.23 12.15 -6.98
C LEU A 19 -9.70 12.11 -7.02
N ALA A 20 -9.01 13.03 -6.34
CA ALA A 20 -7.55 13.01 -6.25
C ALA A 20 -7.03 11.73 -5.59
N LEU A 21 -7.64 11.29 -4.48
CA LEU A 21 -7.29 10.02 -3.84
C LEU A 21 -7.52 8.82 -4.77
N LEU A 22 -8.63 8.81 -5.52
CA LEU A 22 -8.90 7.74 -6.50
C LEU A 22 -7.80 7.67 -7.57
N VAL A 23 -7.42 8.81 -8.15
CA VAL A 23 -6.37 8.87 -9.18
C VAL A 23 -5.05 8.35 -8.63
N VAL A 24 -4.62 8.82 -7.45
CA VAL A 24 -3.37 8.35 -6.82
C VAL A 24 -3.43 6.86 -6.52
N ARG A 25 -4.57 6.35 -6.01
CA ARG A 25 -4.76 4.92 -5.73
C ARG A 25 -4.64 4.07 -6.99
N VAL A 26 -5.31 4.47 -8.07
CA VAL A 26 -5.30 3.69 -9.33
C VAL A 26 -3.90 3.67 -9.93
N VAL A 27 -3.23 4.82 -10.02
CA VAL A 27 -1.89 4.92 -10.62
C VAL A 27 -0.85 4.19 -9.77
N ALA A 28 -0.78 4.50 -8.47
CA ALA A 28 0.18 3.87 -7.58
C ALA A 28 -0.11 2.37 -7.39
N GLY A 29 -1.38 1.99 -7.28
CA GLY A 29 -1.78 0.59 -7.16
C GLY A 29 -1.44 -0.22 -8.41
N ALA A 30 -1.66 0.31 -9.61
CA ALA A 30 -1.25 -0.34 -10.86
C ALA A 30 0.28 -0.52 -10.91
N ALA A 31 1.04 0.51 -10.55
CA ALA A 31 2.49 0.42 -10.49
C ALA A 31 2.95 -0.70 -9.54
N PHE A 32 2.35 -0.80 -8.34
CA PHE A 32 2.64 -1.88 -7.39
C PHE A 32 2.26 -3.27 -7.91
N MET A 33 1.14 -3.41 -8.61
CA MET A 33 0.79 -4.68 -9.23
C MET A 33 1.85 -5.10 -10.25
N PHE A 34 2.35 -4.18 -11.09
CA PHE A 34 3.44 -4.49 -12.03
C PHE A 34 4.75 -4.83 -11.32
N HIS A 35 5.13 -4.10 -10.26
CA HIS A 35 6.32 -4.43 -9.45
C HIS A 35 6.19 -5.78 -8.74
N GLY A 36 5.01 -6.11 -8.24
CA GLY A 36 4.73 -7.37 -7.55
C GLY A 36 4.47 -8.56 -8.45
N TRP A 37 4.20 -8.34 -9.76
CA TRP A 37 3.77 -9.40 -10.68
C TRP A 37 4.76 -10.56 -10.76
N SER A 38 6.03 -10.29 -10.99
CA SER A 38 7.06 -11.35 -11.04
C SER A 38 7.28 -12.03 -9.70
N LYS A 39 7.12 -11.30 -8.59
CA LYS A 39 7.31 -11.79 -7.24
C LYS A 39 6.18 -12.73 -6.82
N ILE A 40 4.92 -12.42 -7.18
CA ILE A 40 3.78 -13.24 -6.80
C ILE A 40 3.72 -14.58 -7.57
N GLN A 41 4.41 -14.68 -8.69
CA GLN A 41 4.54 -15.94 -9.44
C GLN A 41 5.46 -16.95 -8.75
N ASN A 42 6.43 -16.49 -7.95
CA ASN A 42 7.30 -17.33 -7.13
C ASN A 42 7.49 -16.68 -5.75
N PRO A 43 6.46 -16.62 -4.91
CA PRO A 43 6.46 -15.76 -3.73
C PRO A 43 7.51 -16.15 -2.69
N PHE A 44 7.94 -17.41 -2.65
CA PHE A 44 8.90 -17.91 -1.66
C PHE A 44 10.35 -17.93 -2.15
N GLY A 45 10.61 -17.58 -3.43
CA GLY A 45 11.95 -17.72 -4.01
C GLY A 45 12.30 -16.67 -5.08
N TRP A 46 11.55 -15.55 -5.20
CA TRP A 46 11.80 -14.55 -6.24
C TRP A 46 13.13 -13.80 -6.09
N MET A 47 13.74 -13.81 -4.91
CA MET A 47 15.07 -13.22 -4.70
C MET A 47 16.22 -14.15 -5.04
N GLY A 48 15.95 -15.42 -5.36
CA GLY A 48 16.96 -16.45 -5.58
C GLY A 48 17.44 -17.13 -4.28
N ALA A 49 18.05 -18.31 -4.44
CA ALA A 49 18.47 -19.15 -3.31
C ALA A 49 19.55 -18.48 -2.45
N ASP A 50 20.44 -17.68 -3.05
CA ASP A 50 21.58 -17.05 -2.40
C ASP A 50 21.27 -15.70 -1.74
N SER A 51 20.00 -15.28 -1.73
CA SER A 51 19.60 -13.95 -1.22
C SER A 51 19.77 -13.79 0.30
N GLY A 52 19.86 -14.90 1.05
CA GLY A 52 19.88 -14.88 2.52
C GLY A 52 18.57 -14.40 3.17
N THR A 53 17.57 -14.00 2.36
CA THR A 53 16.27 -13.52 2.85
C THR A 53 15.32 -14.69 3.08
N PRO A 54 14.79 -14.90 4.31
CA PRO A 54 13.85 -15.97 4.58
C PRO A 54 12.62 -15.91 3.65
N ALA A 55 12.17 -17.08 3.18
CA ALA A 55 11.08 -17.22 2.22
C ALA A 55 9.77 -16.51 2.66
N VAL A 56 9.49 -16.51 3.96
CA VAL A 56 8.30 -15.83 4.51
C VAL A 56 8.33 -14.31 4.26
N PHE A 57 9.48 -13.65 4.37
CA PHE A 57 9.60 -12.22 4.08
C PHE A 57 9.49 -11.93 2.58
N GLN A 58 9.98 -12.85 1.75
CA GLN A 58 9.80 -12.76 0.31
C GLN A 58 8.30 -12.85 -0.06
N ALA A 59 7.56 -13.77 0.55
CA ALA A 59 6.13 -13.92 0.33
C ALA A 59 5.33 -12.70 0.85
N LEU A 60 5.68 -12.17 2.02
CA LEU A 60 5.05 -10.96 2.55
C LEU A 60 5.30 -9.74 1.65
N ALA A 61 6.50 -9.58 1.10
CA ALA A 61 6.79 -8.51 0.15
C ALA A 61 6.00 -8.68 -1.15
N ALA A 62 5.94 -9.89 -1.72
CA ALA A 62 5.16 -10.20 -2.91
C ALA A 62 3.66 -9.91 -2.72
N LEU A 63 3.11 -10.33 -1.57
CA LEU A 63 1.72 -10.08 -1.20
C LEU A 63 1.45 -8.58 -0.97
N SER A 64 2.35 -7.89 -0.28
CA SER A 64 2.23 -6.45 -0.03
C SER A 64 2.27 -5.64 -1.31
N GLU A 65 3.12 -6.00 -2.26
CA GLU A 65 3.22 -5.27 -3.52
C GLU A 65 2.06 -5.61 -4.46
N PHE A 66 1.84 -6.87 -4.78
CA PHE A 66 0.78 -7.26 -5.72
C PHE A 66 -0.61 -7.12 -5.09
N GLY A 67 -0.84 -7.75 -3.93
CA GLY A 67 -2.12 -7.72 -3.23
C GLY A 67 -2.45 -6.32 -2.68
N GLY A 68 -1.47 -5.63 -2.12
CA GLY A 68 -1.61 -4.25 -1.65
C GLY A 68 -1.88 -3.28 -2.79
N GLY A 69 -1.23 -3.44 -3.95
CA GLY A 69 -1.51 -2.66 -5.16
C GLY A 69 -2.96 -2.84 -5.64
N LEU A 70 -3.44 -4.08 -5.71
CA LEU A 70 -4.85 -4.39 -6.03
C LEU A 70 -5.79 -3.79 -4.98
N ALA A 71 -5.48 -3.93 -3.70
CA ALA A 71 -6.26 -3.35 -2.60
C ALA A 71 -6.35 -1.83 -2.71
N TRP A 72 -5.29 -1.14 -3.11
CA TRP A 72 -5.33 0.30 -3.37
C TRP A 72 -6.25 0.65 -4.53
N ILE A 73 -6.17 -0.06 -5.66
CA ILE A 73 -7.04 0.21 -6.83
C ILE A 73 -8.51 0.16 -6.42
N ILE A 74 -8.94 -0.93 -5.80
CA ILE A 74 -10.35 -1.13 -5.43
C ILE A 74 -10.76 -0.39 -4.14
N GLY A 75 -9.77 0.04 -3.33
CA GLY A 75 -9.99 0.69 -2.03
C GLY A 75 -10.54 -0.26 -0.98
N LEU A 76 -9.92 -1.42 -0.85
CA LEU A 76 -10.28 -2.45 0.13
C LEU A 76 -9.18 -2.60 1.17
N LEU A 77 -9.55 -2.57 2.46
CA LEU A 77 -8.60 -2.64 3.59
C LEU A 77 -7.41 -1.68 3.40
N THR A 78 -7.69 -0.50 2.87
CA THR A 78 -6.66 0.45 2.42
C THR A 78 -5.61 0.77 3.48
N PRO A 79 -5.94 1.03 4.77
CA PRO A 79 -4.92 1.28 5.78
C PRO A 79 -4.00 0.07 6.02
N LEU A 80 -4.54 -1.15 6.01
CA LEU A 80 -3.76 -2.37 6.20
C LEU A 80 -2.83 -2.64 5.00
N ALA A 81 -3.36 -2.54 3.79
CA ALA A 81 -2.57 -2.63 2.56
C ALA A 81 -1.44 -1.60 2.53
N SER A 82 -1.75 -0.37 2.95
CA SER A 82 -0.76 0.70 3.04
C SER A 82 0.32 0.43 4.07
N ALA A 83 0.00 -0.16 5.22
CA ALA A 83 1.00 -0.57 6.21
C ALA A 83 1.95 -1.64 5.65
N GLY A 84 1.44 -2.61 4.90
CA GLY A 84 2.26 -3.61 4.20
C GLY A 84 3.20 -2.99 3.17
N ILE A 85 2.66 -2.14 2.29
CA ILE A 85 3.44 -1.42 1.28
C ILE A 85 4.49 -0.51 1.94
N PHE A 86 4.11 0.25 2.97
CA PHE A 86 5.03 1.10 3.72
C PHE A 86 6.22 0.31 4.27
N SER A 87 5.95 -0.82 4.93
CA SER A 87 6.99 -1.69 5.49
C SER A 87 7.93 -2.21 4.39
N THR A 88 7.38 -2.65 3.26
CA THR A 88 8.18 -3.11 2.12
C THR A 88 9.04 -1.97 1.54
N MET A 89 8.51 -0.77 1.45
CA MET A 89 9.24 0.40 0.95
C MET A 89 10.32 0.86 1.92
N CYS A 90 10.12 0.75 3.22
CA CYS A 90 11.18 0.99 4.21
C CYS A 90 12.36 0.01 4.04
N VAL A 91 12.06 -1.26 3.81
CA VAL A 91 13.12 -2.27 3.53
C VAL A 91 13.82 -1.97 2.21
N ALA A 92 13.07 -1.59 1.17
CA ALA A 92 13.65 -1.22 -0.13
C ALA A 92 14.54 0.03 -0.01
N TRP A 93 14.06 1.06 0.69
CA TRP A 93 14.87 2.25 0.99
C TRP A 93 16.17 1.90 1.73
N TRP A 94 16.08 1.13 2.81
CA TRP A 94 17.26 0.73 3.57
C TRP A 94 18.25 -0.05 2.72
N LYS A 95 17.75 -0.99 1.90
CA LYS A 95 18.60 -1.79 1.00
C LYS A 95 19.33 -0.90 -0.01
N HIS A 96 18.63 0.01 -0.67
CA HIS A 96 19.22 0.88 -1.69
C HIS A 96 20.12 1.97 -1.08
N ALA A 97 19.63 2.68 -0.07
CA ALA A 97 20.36 3.81 0.52
C ALA A 97 21.53 3.37 1.39
N VAL A 98 21.32 2.38 2.28
CA VAL A 98 22.30 2.00 3.30
C VAL A 98 23.20 0.86 2.83
N VAL A 99 22.62 -0.21 2.30
CA VAL A 99 23.40 -1.41 1.93
C VAL A 99 24.15 -1.19 0.60
N GLN A 100 23.49 -0.59 -0.39
CA GLN A 100 24.07 -0.38 -1.73
C GLN A 100 24.74 0.99 -1.90
N GLY A 101 24.55 1.93 -0.98
CA GLY A 101 25.08 3.30 -1.11
C GLY A 101 24.54 4.07 -2.31
N ALA A 102 23.32 3.71 -2.79
CA ALA A 102 22.73 4.32 -3.94
C ALA A 102 22.39 5.81 -3.71
N PRO A 103 22.38 6.67 -4.74
CA PRO A 103 21.97 8.05 -4.61
C PRO A 103 20.47 8.17 -4.39
N PHE A 104 20.02 9.32 -3.85
CA PHE A 104 18.59 9.62 -3.73
C PHE A 104 17.91 9.59 -5.10
N VAL A 105 18.41 10.36 -6.05
CA VAL A 105 17.93 10.44 -7.44
C VAL A 105 19.05 10.04 -8.38
N GLY A 106 18.73 9.32 -9.45
CA GLY A 106 19.70 8.95 -10.47
C GLY A 106 19.32 7.69 -11.25
N LYS A 107 20.32 7.14 -11.98
CA LYS A 107 20.12 5.84 -12.63
C LYS A 107 19.92 4.74 -11.58
N PRO A 108 19.06 3.73 -11.83
CA PRO A 108 18.90 2.59 -10.91
C PRO A 108 20.23 1.89 -10.62
N PRO A 109 20.46 1.49 -9.36
CA PRO A 109 19.56 1.65 -8.23
C PRO A 109 19.55 3.07 -7.65
N SER A 110 18.35 3.59 -7.30
CA SER A 110 18.15 4.81 -6.54
C SER A 110 17.02 4.57 -5.54
N TYR A 111 16.93 5.36 -4.45
CA TYR A 111 15.92 5.11 -3.43
C TYR A 111 14.76 6.13 -3.43
N GLU A 112 14.74 7.06 -4.39
CA GLU A 112 13.68 8.05 -4.57
C GLU A 112 12.29 7.41 -4.62
N LEU A 113 12.15 6.39 -5.46
CA LEU A 113 10.88 5.72 -5.71
C LEU A 113 10.35 5.01 -4.44
N ALA A 114 11.24 4.40 -3.67
CA ALA A 114 10.87 3.77 -2.42
C ALA A 114 10.31 4.77 -1.40
N LEU A 115 10.95 5.94 -1.27
CA LEU A 115 10.46 7.00 -0.38
C LEU A 115 9.17 7.64 -0.88
N LEU A 116 9.03 7.85 -2.20
CA LEU A 116 7.80 8.39 -2.78
C LEU A 116 6.61 7.47 -2.49
N TYR A 117 6.76 6.18 -2.70
CA TYR A 117 5.70 5.22 -2.41
C TYR A 117 5.46 5.04 -0.90
N ALA A 118 6.49 5.13 -0.06
CA ALA A 118 6.31 5.17 1.39
C ALA A 118 5.45 6.38 1.81
N ALA A 119 5.69 7.56 1.23
CA ALA A 119 4.88 8.76 1.49
C ALA A 119 3.42 8.58 1.03
N ILE A 120 3.18 7.98 -0.14
CA ILE A 120 1.83 7.65 -0.62
C ILE A 120 1.14 6.65 0.34
N ALA A 121 1.86 5.66 0.84
CA ALA A 121 1.32 4.72 1.81
C ALA A 121 0.92 5.42 3.12
N VAL A 122 1.74 6.34 3.63
CA VAL A 122 1.40 7.18 4.79
C VAL A 122 0.16 8.03 4.50
N LEU A 123 0.06 8.65 3.31
CA LEU A 123 -1.14 9.39 2.91
C LEU A 123 -2.40 8.52 3.04
N PHE A 124 -2.39 7.29 2.51
CA PHE A 124 -3.56 6.42 2.59
C PHE A 124 -3.82 5.84 3.99
N MET A 125 -2.80 5.67 4.83
CA MET A 125 -2.98 5.30 6.24
C MET A 125 -3.70 6.41 7.02
N LEU A 126 -3.37 7.67 6.74
CA LEU A 126 -3.91 8.82 7.47
C LEU A 126 -5.25 9.33 6.90
N CYS A 127 -5.36 9.41 5.58
CA CYS A 127 -6.55 9.96 4.90
C CYS A 127 -7.58 8.89 4.52
N GLY A 128 -7.19 7.63 4.54
CA GLY A 128 -8.01 6.51 4.06
C GLY A 128 -8.22 6.53 2.54
N PRO A 129 -9.08 5.65 2.02
CA PRO A 129 -9.28 5.43 0.59
C PRO A 129 -10.16 6.46 -0.11
N GLY A 130 -10.89 7.29 0.64
CA GLY A 130 -11.90 8.19 0.09
C GLY A 130 -13.27 7.52 -0.17
N ARG A 131 -14.24 8.33 -0.64
CA ARG A 131 -15.63 7.88 -0.86
C ARG A 131 -15.78 6.86 -1.99
N LEU A 132 -14.91 6.92 -2.99
CA LEU A 132 -14.92 6.05 -4.17
C LEU A 132 -14.10 4.78 -3.88
N SER A 133 -14.53 3.98 -2.89
CA SER A 133 -13.81 2.81 -2.40
C SER A 133 -14.76 1.76 -1.83
N LEU A 134 -14.34 0.50 -1.84
CA LEU A 134 -15.10 -0.58 -1.19
C LEU A 134 -15.14 -0.40 0.33
N ASP A 135 -14.08 0.11 0.96
CA ASP A 135 -14.07 0.42 2.39
C ASP A 135 -15.21 1.36 2.78
N CYS A 136 -15.47 2.39 1.94
CA CYS A 136 -16.57 3.31 2.18
C CYS A 136 -17.96 2.64 2.01
N VAL A 137 -18.11 1.75 1.04
CA VAL A 137 -19.35 0.99 0.85
C VAL A 137 -19.61 0.08 2.05
N ILE A 138 -18.60 -0.65 2.50
CA ILE A 138 -18.69 -1.56 3.66
C ILE A 138 -19.01 -0.76 4.93
N ALA A 139 -18.35 0.40 5.14
CA ALA A 139 -18.61 1.25 6.30
C ALA A 139 -20.06 1.73 6.35
N LYS A 140 -20.63 2.16 5.22
CA LYS A 140 -22.04 2.59 5.10
C LYS A 140 -22.99 1.43 5.37
N TRP A 141 -22.72 0.27 4.84
CA TRP A 141 -23.57 -0.91 5.04
C TRP A 141 -23.61 -1.31 6.52
N ARG A 142 -22.46 -1.32 7.21
CA ARG A 142 -22.37 -1.60 8.65
C ARG A 142 -23.11 -0.57 9.51
N SER A 143 -22.99 0.73 9.20
CA SER A 143 -23.72 1.78 9.94
C SER A 143 -25.24 1.71 9.73
N GLY A 144 -25.72 1.29 8.57
CA GLY A 144 -27.13 1.04 8.30
C GLY A 144 -27.71 -0.18 9.03
N MET A 145 -26.90 -1.16 9.38
CA MET A 145 -27.31 -2.31 10.21
C MET A 145 -27.45 -1.94 11.71
N THR A 146 -26.53 -1.12 12.23
CA THR A 146 -26.59 -0.67 13.64
C THR A 146 -27.71 0.31 13.92
N ALA A 147 -28.31 0.94 12.90
CA ALA A 147 -29.47 1.82 13.06
C ALA A 147 -30.83 1.09 13.03
N ARG A 148 -30.85 -0.22 12.86
CA ARG A 148 -32.05 -1.09 12.81
C ARG A 148 -32.20 -1.99 14.04
N GLU A 149 -31.23 -1.96 14.94
CA GLU A 149 -31.27 -2.60 16.27
C GLU A 149 -31.62 -1.55 17.35
#